data_aa6d00121a6262fb2192423bd85e1784
#
_entry.id   aa6d00121a6262fb2192423bd85e1784
#
_cell.length_a   1.000
_cell.length_b   1.000
_cell.length_c   1.000
_cell.angle_alpha   90.00
_cell.angle_beta   90.00
_cell.angle_gamma   90.00
#
_symmetry.space_group_name_H-M   'P 1'
#
loop_
_entity.id
_entity.type
_entity.pdbx_description
1 polymer ?
#
loop_
_entity_poly.entity_id
_entity_poly.type
_entity_poly.pdbx_seq_one_letter_code
_entity_poly.pdbx_strand_id
1 'polypeptide(L)'
;MSRFLVITFALRFSCAVVAQPASPMPTASPEIVDVQSGALHLKAYLWKPAGAGPFPAVLFNHGSGAEDAQHTAGQTMAEAAANLAPVFLKHGYAFFYLCRRGQGLSADQAPFMQDLLKREEATKGKAARQHLHYVLVTGEQLDDSLAGLRFLKTAPGIDPRRIAVVGHSFGGVITLLSGERDQTTRAEVTFGAGANSWKLSQELRARVFTAIGKTSAPMMLIHAANDYDTTPGTAIAAELERLHKPHVLKIYPTLGKSTDDGHNLLYLAMPEWEPDVFQFLDTHTQP
;
A
#
# COMPACT_ATOMS: atom_id res chain seq x y z
N MET A 1 52.22 66.37 12.01
CA MET A 1 52.32 65.12 11.18
C MET A 1 51.06 64.28 11.48
N SER A 2 50.00 64.49 10.69
CA SER A 2 48.71 63.76 10.84
C SER A 2 48.69 62.56 9.88
N ARG A 3 48.51 61.35 10.41
CA ARG A 3 48.33 60.11 9.62
C ARG A 3 46.83 59.89 9.37
N PHE A 4 46.43 59.96 8.12
CA PHE A 4 45.09 59.52 7.67
C PHE A 4 45.04 58.01 7.55
N LEU A 5 44.08 57.39 8.25
CA LEU A 5 43.77 55.97 8.15
C LEU A 5 42.65 55.81 7.10
N VAL A 6 42.97 55.16 5.98
CA VAL A 6 41.99 54.82 4.95
C VAL A 6 41.39 53.41 5.30
N ILE A 7 40.10 53.38 5.63
CA ILE A 7 39.35 52.12 5.86
C ILE A 7 38.65 51.76 4.55
N THR A 8 39.08 50.69 3.95
CA THR A 8 38.46 50.12 2.74
C THR A 8 37.35 49.14 3.14
N PHE A 9 36.12 49.47 2.83
CA PHE A 9 34.99 48.59 3.00
C PHE A 9 34.86 47.66 1.81
N ALA A 10 35.06 46.35 2.00
CA ALA A 10 34.82 45.34 0.97
C ALA A 10 33.33 44.88 1.08
N LEU A 11 32.50 45.26 0.12
CA LEU A 11 31.18 44.71 -0.07
C LEU A 11 31.28 43.27 -0.57
N ARG A 12 30.85 42.31 0.25
CA ARG A 12 30.67 40.93 -0.21
C ARG A 12 29.24 40.78 -0.77
N PHE A 13 29.13 40.60 -2.07
CA PHE A 13 27.89 40.20 -2.71
C PHE A 13 27.70 38.69 -2.48
N SER A 14 26.70 38.33 -1.64
CA SER A 14 26.22 36.94 -1.56
C SER A 14 25.22 36.70 -2.68
N CYS A 15 25.65 35.95 -3.72
CA CYS A 15 24.68 35.41 -4.68
C CYS A 15 23.85 34.32 -4.02
N ALA A 16 22.59 34.62 -3.76
CA ALA A 16 21.62 33.59 -3.41
C ALA A 16 21.34 32.74 -4.68
N VAL A 17 21.79 31.49 -4.65
CA VAL A 17 21.40 30.50 -5.67
C VAL A 17 19.94 30.15 -5.40
N VAL A 18 19.03 30.68 -6.21
CA VAL A 18 17.62 30.26 -6.23
C VAL A 18 17.62 28.85 -6.87
N ALA A 19 17.39 27.83 -6.05
CA ALA A 19 17.17 26.48 -6.54
C ALA A 19 15.93 26.47 -7.44
N GLN A 20 16.11 26.18 -8.72
CA GLN A 20 14.98 25.94 -9.62
C GLN A 20 14.20 24.71 -9.11
N PRO A 21 12.85 24.76 -9.10
CA PRO A 21 12.06 23.59 -8.82
C PRO A 21 12.43 22.50 -9.84
N ALA A 22 12.78 21.32 -9.34
CA ALA A 22 13.07 20.17 -10.16
C ALA A 22 11.88 19.91 -11.08
N SER A 23 12.10 19.84 -12.38
CA SER A 23 11.08 19.43 -13.34
C SER A 23 10.56 18.05 -12.95
N PRO A 24 9.24 17.80 -12.98
CA PRO A 24 8.71 16.48 -12.69
C PRO A 24 9.37 15.46 -13.61
N MET A 25 9.98 14.43 -13.04
CA MET A 25 10.55 13.33 -13.79
C MET A 25 9.46 12.72 -14.66
N PRO A 26 9.67 12.49 -15.96
CA PRO A 26 8.69 11.78 -16.77
C PRO A 26 8.49 10.39 -16.15
N THR A 27 7.28 10.10 -15.70
CA THR A 27 6.90 8.79 -15.20
C THR A 27 7.02 7.80 -16.35
N ALA A 28 7.95 6.85 -16.24
CA ALA A 28 8.03 5.75 -17.19
C ALA A 28 6.65 5.09 -17.28
N SER A 29 6.20 4.78 -18.48
CA SER A 29 4.95 4.03 -18.67
C SER A 29 5.11 2.64 -18.02
N PRO A 30 4.06 2.09 -17.38
CA PRO A 30 4.14 0.77 -16.80
C PRO A 30 4.25 -0.32 -17.88
N GLU A 31 4.91 -1.40 -17.55
CA GLU A 31 4.65 -2.68 -18.21
C GLU A 31 3.30 -3.20 -17.73
N ILE A 32 2.43 -3.64 -18.65
CA ILE A 32 1.27 -4.46 -18.29
C ILE A 32 1.71 -5.91 -18.36
N VAL A 33 1.63 -6.61 -17.24
CA VAL A 33 2.09 -7.99 -17.12
C VAL A 33 0.96 -8.93 -16.75
N ASP A 34 1.07 -10.18 -17.21
CA ASP A 34 0.13 -11.25 -16.91
C ASP A 34 0.57 -12.02 -15.66
N VAL A 35 -0.37 -12.28 -14.76
CA VAL A 35 -0.16 -12.99 -13.49
C VAL A 35 -1.09 -14.19 -13.42
N GLN A 36 -0.53 -15.38 -13.44
CA GLN A 36 -1.31 -16.62 -13.31
C GLN A 36 -1.78 -16.83 -11.89
N SER A 37 -3.10 -16.80 -11.64
CA SER A 37 -3.74 -17.12 -10.36
C SER A 37 -4.74 -18.26 -10.51
N GLY A 38 -4.31 -19.48 -10.23
CA GLY A 38 -5.10 -20.69 -10.55
C GLY A 38 -5.36 -20.77 -12.05
N ALA A 39 -6.62 -20.81 -12.45
CA ALA A 39 -7.04 -20.78 -13.85
C ALA A 39 -7.17 -19.38 -14.46
N LEU A 40 -7.01 -18.31 -13.64
CA LEU A 40 -7.19 -16.93 -14.07
C LEU A 40 -5.89 -16.32 -14.58
N HIS A 41 -6.02 -15.40 -15.54
CA HIS A 41 -4.96 -14.57 -16.09
C HIS A 41 -5.17 -13.13 -15.66
N LEU A 42 -4.70 -12.81 -14.44
CA LEU A 42 -4.78 -11.46 -13.89
C LEU A 42 -3.77 -10.55 -14.58
N LYS A 43 -4.03 -9.25 -14.52
CA LYS A 43 -3.12 -8.24 -15.05
C LYS A 43 -2.65 -7.29 -13.94
N ALA A 44 -1.43 -6.80 -14.11
CA ALA A 44 -0.85 -5.82 -13.20
C ALA A 44 -0.10 -4.74 -13.97
N TYR A 45 0.00 -3.58 -13.36
CA TYR A 45 0.92 -2.53 -13.76
C TYR A 45 2.25 -2.74 -13.02
N LEU A 46 3.35 -2.79 -13.74
CA LEU A 46 4.72 -2.87 -13.18
C LEU A 46 5.54 -1.68 -13.65
N TRP A 47 5.97 -0.86 -12.73
CA TRP A 47 6.96 0.18 -12.94
C TRP A 47 8.28 -0.25 -12.34
N LYS A 48 9.38 0.05 -13.01
CA LYS A 48 10.74 -0.17 -12.51
C LYS A 48 11.50 1.17 -12.49
N PRO A 49 12.36 1.41 -11.49
CA PRO A 49 13.25 2.55 -11.52
C PRO A 49 14.18 2.53 -12.74
N ALA A 50 14.77 3.67 -13.10
CA ALA A 50 15.79 3.70 -14.11
C ALA A 50 17.06 2.96 -13.65
N GLY A 51 17.74 2.26 -14.55
CA GLY A 51 18.96 1.52 -14.27
C GLY A 51 18.84 0.01 -14.50
N ALA A 52 19.89 -0.72 -14.13
CA ALA A 52 20.01 -2.14 -14.47
C ALA A 52 19.31 -3.10 -13.46
N GLY A 53 18.98 -2.63 -12.25
CA GLY A 53 18.48 -3.52 -11.17
C GLY A 53 19.58 -4.47 -10.64
N PRO A 54 19.26 -5.53 -9.90
CA PRO A 54 17.90 -5.85 -9.47
C PRO A 54 17.36 -4.89 -8.40
N PHE A 55 16.12 -4.47 -8.53
CA PHE A 55 15.48 -3.50 -7.65
C PHE A 55 14.74 -4.18 -6.49
N PRO A 56 14.67 -3.56 -5.30
CA PRO A 56 13.64 -3.90 -4.33
C PRO A 56 12.28 -3.61 -4.95
N ALA A 57 11.24 -4.33 -4.50
CA ALA A 57 9.92 -4.17 -5.06
C ALA A 57 8.83 -4.08 -3.98
N VAL A 58 7.76 -3.38 -4.32
CA VAL A 58 6.54 -3.33 -3.55
C VAL A 58 5.41 -3.95 -4.37
N LEU A 59 4.78 -5.01 -3.84
CA LEU A 59 3.47 -5.45 -4.26
C LEU A 59 2.42 -4.57 -3.57
N PHE A 60 1.56 -3.94 -4.34
CA PHE A 60 0.47 -3.13 -3.81
C PHE A 60 -0.87 -3.83 -3.93
N ASN A 61 -1.55 -4.01 -2.79
CA ASN A 61 -2.90 -4.51 -2.67
C ASN A 61 -3.89 -3.34 -2.56
N HIS A 62 -4.63 -3.06 -3.63
CA HIS A 62 -5.64 -1.99 -3.66
C HIS A 62 -6.86 -2.29 -2.76
N GLY A 63 -7.66 -1.28 -2.45
CA GLY A 63 -8.92 -1.42 -1.69
C GLY A 63 -9.97 -2.27 -2.41
N SER A 64 -11.17 -2.33 -1.82
CA SER A 64 -12.27 -3.17 -2.35
C SER A 64 -12.89 -2.62 -3.64
N GLY A 65 -12.71 -1.32 -3.95
CA GLY A 65 -13.50 -0.63 -4.96
C GLY A 65 -14.96 -0.55 -4.51
N ALA A 66 -15.42 0.61 -4.03
CA ALA A 66 -16.80 0.71 -3.52
C ALA A 66 -17.81 1.06 -4.61
N GLU A 67 -17.36 1.71 -5.67
CA GLU A 67 -18.19 2.28 -6.73
C GLU A 67 -18.51 1.25 -7.81
N ASP A 68 -17.46 0.77 -8.47
CA ASP A 68 -17.51 -0.27 -9.49
C ASP A 68 -16.16 -1.00 -9.63
N ALA A 69 -16.07 -1.91 -10.60
CA ALA A 69 -14.87 -2.72 -10.84
C ALA A 69 -13.66 -1.92 -11.35
N GLN A 70 -13.84 -0.69 -11.80
CA GLN A 70 -12.78 0.14 -12.41
C GLN A 70 -12.25 1.23 -11.48
N HIS A 71 -12.95 1.55 -10.38
CA HIS A 71 -12.61 2.67 -9.50
C HIS A 71 -12.18 2.22 -8.10
N THR A 72 -11.35 3.04 -7.48
CA THR A 72 -10.93 2.96 -6.08
C THR A 72 -10.67 4.36 -5.55
N ALA A 73 -11.20 4.69 -4.37
CA ALA A 73 -11.00 6.00 -3.74
C ALA A 73 -11.34 7.20 -4.64
N GLY A 74 -12.43 7.12 -5.41
CA GLY A 74 -12.90 8.21 -6.29
C GLY A 74 -12.09 8.42 -7.56
N GLN A 75 -11.19 7.51 -7.92
CA GLN A 75 -10.37 7.57 -9.13
C GLN A 75 -10.34 6.19 -9.81
N THR A 76 -10.01 6.15 -11.09
CA THR A 76 -9.80 4.85 -11.74
C THR A 76 -8.62 4.11 -11.13
N MET A 77 -8.62 2.78 -11.21
CA MET A 77 -7.48 1.99 -10.71
C MET A 77 -6.17 2.30 -11.44
N ALA A 78 -6.27 2.66 -12.73
CA ALA A 78 -5.12 3.11 -13.52
C ALA A 78 -4.55 4.44 -12.99
N GLU A 79 -5.41 5.41 -12.69
CA GLU A 79 -5.00 6.69 -12.08
C GLU A 79 -4.41 6.48 -10.68
N ALA A 80 -5.04 5.66 -9.85
CA ALA A 80 -4.53 5.32 -8.52
C ALA A 80 -3.13 4.70 -8.59
N ALA A 81 -2.91 3.77 -9.51
CA ALA A 81 -1.61 3.16 -9.73
C ALA A 81 -0.58 4.17 -10.24
N ALA A 82 -0.95 5.00 -11.23
CA ALA A 82 -0.08 6.02 -11.82
C ALA A 82 0.28 7.14 -10.82
N ASN A 83 -0.62 7.48 -9.90
CA ASN A 83 -0.37 8.47 -8.86
C ASN A 83 0.58 7.96 -7.76
N LEU A 84 0.50 6.68 -7.41
CA LEU A 84 1.36 6.06 -6.39
C LEU A 84 2.76 5.70 -6.92
N ALA A 85 2.86 5.23 -8.16
CA ALA A 85 4.11 4.71 -8.72
C ALA A 85 5.31 5.69 -8.58
N PRO A 86 5.19 7.00 -8.87
CA PRO A 86 6.30 7.93 -8.74
C PRO A 86 6.91 8.00 -7.34
N VAL A 87 6.08 7.84 -6.30
CA VAL A 87 6.52 7.88 -4.90
C VAL A 87 7.47 6.70 -4.61
N PHE A 88 7.12 5.51 -5.07
CA PHE A 88 7.97 4.32 -4.89
C PHE A 88 9.21 4.35 -5.79
N LEU A 89 9.06 4.77 -7.05
CA LEU A 89 10.17 4.88 -7.99
C LEU A 89 11.25 5.88 -7.53
N LYS A 90 10.84 7.01 -6.94
CA LYS A 90 11.73 8.04 -6.36
C LYS A 90 12.66 7.44 -5.29
N HIS A 91 12.18 6.45 -4.54
CA HIS A 91 12.93 5.74 -3.51
C HIS A 91 13.62 4.46 -4.02
N GLY A 92 13.63 4.25 -5.34
CA GLY A 92 14.34 3.12 -5.97
C GLY A 92 13.61 1.79 -5.89
N TYR A 93 12.32 1.77 -5.52
CA TYR A 93 11.51 0.55 -5.52
C TYR A 93 10.78 0.37 -6.84
N ALA A 94 10.79 -0.84 -7.37
CA ALA A 94 9.82 -1.23 -8.38
C ALA A 94 8.42 -1.28 -7.73
N PHE A 95 7.43 -0.77 -8.44
CA PHE A 95 6.06 -0.69 -7.96
C PHE A 95 5.16 -1.59 -8.78
N PHE A 96 4.52 -2.56 -8.13
CA PHE A 96 3.68 -3.55 -8.75
C PHE A 96 2.25 -3.44 -8.23
N TYR A 97 1.37 -2.91 -9.06
CA TYR A 97 -0.05 -2.73 -8.74
C TYR A 97 -0.86 -3.86 -9.39
N LEU A 98 -1.19 -4.86 -8.60
CA LEU A 98 -1.98 -6.00 -9.05
C LEU A 98 -3.47 -5.63 -9.13
N CYS A 99 -4.09 -5.76 -10.31
CA CYS A 99 -5.53 -5.76 -10.43
C CYS A 99 -6.05 -7.16 -10.07
N ARG A 100 -6.64 -7.33 -8.88
CA ARG A 100 -7.20 -8.61 -8.47
C ARG A 100 -8.42 -8.96 -9.32
N ARG A 101 -8.81 -10.23 -9.30
CA ARG A 101 -9.99 -10.75 -10.04
C ARG A 101 -11.21 -9.85 -9.92
N GLY A 102 -11.91 -9.64 -11.01
CA GLY A 102 -13.13 -8.83 -11.08
C GLY A 102 -12.90 -7.32 -10.97
N GLN A 103 -11.64 -6.82 -11.05
CA GLN A 103 -11.33 -5.40 -10.89
C GLN A 103 -10.26 -4.90 -11.86
N GLY A 104 -10.37 -3.63 -12.27
CA GLY A 104 -9.41 -2.96 -13.15
C GLY A 104 -9.14 -3.74 -14.43
N LEU A 105 -7.86 -3.96 -14.77
CA LEU A 105 -7.45 -4.74 -15.94
C LEU A 105 -7.87 -6.22 -15.90
N SER A 106 -8.27 -6.74 -14.74
CA SER A 106 -8.73 -8.12 -14.53
C SER A 106 -10.24 -8.21 -14.30
N ALA A 107 -11.01 -7.18 -14.69
CA ALA A 107 -12.45 -7.12 -14.49
C ALA A 107 -13.22 -8.25 -15.19
N ASP A 108 -12.68 -8.77 -16.30
CA ASP A 108 -13.22 -9.88 -17.07
C ASP A 108 -12.94 -11.27 -16.49
N GLN A 109 -12.04 -11.36 -15.48
CA GLN A 109 -11.57 -12.64 -14.94
C GLN A 109 -12.52 -13.24 -13.88
N ALA A 110 -13.40 -12.45 -13.28
CA ALA A 110 -14.40 -12.87 -12.31
C ALA A 110 -15.47 -11.79 -12.09
N PRO A 111 -16.60 -12.11 -11.47
CA PRO A 111 -17.56 -11.11 -11.02
C PRO A 111 -16.92 -10.12 -10.01
N PHE A 112 -17.35 -8.86 -10.09
CA PHE A 112 -16.92 -7.85 -9.13
C PHE A 112 -17.38 -8.20 -7.71
N MET A 113 -16.45 -8.19 -6.75
CA MET A 113 -16.69 -8.63 -5.38
C MET A 113 -17.86 -7.91 -4.71
N GLN A 114 -17.99 -6.57 -4.92
CA GLN A 114 -19.08 -5.82 -4.28
C GLN A 114 -20.46 -6.21 -4.79
N ASP A 115 -20.56 -6.64 -6.06
CA ASP A 115 -21.83 -7.14 -6.61
C ASP A 115 -22.20 -8.50 -6.00
N LEU A 116 -21.20 -9.36 -5.76
CA LEU A 116 -21.42 -10.61 -5.02
C LEU A 116 -21.91 -10.32 -3.61
N LEU A 117 -21.28 -9.38 -2.90
CA LEU A 117 -21.66 -8.99 -1.53
C LEU A 117 -23.05 -8.35 -1.46
N LYS A 118 -23.39 -7.46 -2.41
CA LYS A 118 -24.73 -6.86 -2.50
C LYS A 118 -25.81 -7.92 -2.76
N ARG A 119 -25.55 -8.86 -3.66
CA ARG A 119 -26.46 -9.97 -3.97
C ARG A 119 -26.67 -10.89 -2.77
N GLU A 120 -25.59 -11.23 -2.06
CA GLU A 120 -25.65 -12.07 -0.87
C GLU A 120 -26.46 -11.40 0.23
N GLU A 121 -26.26 -10.09 0.45
CA GLU A 121 -27.04 -9.33 1.43
C GLU A 121 -28.53 -9.28 1.06
N ALA A 122 -28.85 -9.02 -0.20
CA ALA A 122 -30.22 -8.94 -0.69
C ALA A 122 -30.98 -10.27 -0.57
N THR A 123 -30.28 -11.41 -0.71
CA THR A 123 -30.91 -12.75 -0.71
C THR A 123 -30.89 -13.42 0.65
N LYS A 124 -29.84 -13.20 1.47
CA LYS A 124 -29.62 -13.93 2.72
C LYS A 124 -29.34 -13.02 3.94
N GLY A 125 -29.30 -11.70 3.72
CA GLY A 125 -29.14 -10.71 4.78
C GLY A 125 -27.70 -10.40 5.17
N LYS A 126 -27.56 -9.43 6.09
CA LYS A 126 -26.25 -8.83 6.47
C LYS A 126 -25.23 -9.84 7.00
N ALA A 127 -25.66 -10.82 7.79
CA ALA A 127 -24.76 -11.83 8.35
C ALA A 127 -24.11 -12.69 7.25
N ALA A 128 -24.89 -13.09 6.25
CA ALA A 128 -24.37 -13.85 5.10
C ALA A 128 -23.39 -13.00 4.26
N ARG A 129 -23.69 -11.72 4.03
CA ARG A 129 -22.77 -10.78 3.39
C ARG A 129 -21.44 -10.68 4.14
N GLN A 130 -21.48 -10.57 5.46
CA GLN A 130 -20.26 -10.48 6.28
C GLN A 130 -19.44 -11.77 6.21
N HIS A 131 -20.09 -12.91 6.26
CA HIS A 131 -19.43 -14.21 6.10
C HIS A 131 -18.84 -14.37 4.68
N LEU A 132 -19.57 -14.00 3.63
CA LEU A 132 -19.04 -14.02 2.27
C LEU A 132 -17.84 -13.08 2.14
N HIS A 133 -17.87 -11.88 2.71
CA HIS A 133 -16.72 -10.97 2.72
C HIS A 133 -15.50 -11.64 3.36
N TYR A 134 -15.69 -12.32 4.49
CA TYR A 134 -14.64 -13.09 5.15
C TYR A 134 -14.07 -14.19 4.23
N VAL A 135 -14.95 -14.98 3.61
CA VAL A 135 -14.53 -16.06 2.68
C VAL A 135 -13.73 -15.51 1.51
N LEU A 136 -14.18 -14.41 0.90
CA LEU A 136 -13.51 -13.81 -0.25
C LEU A 136 -12.12 -13.25 0.12
N VAL A 137 -12.00 -12.52 1.23
CA VAL A 137 -10.73 -11.91 1.64
C VAL A 137 -9.70 -12.93 2.09
N THR A 138 -10.13 -14.03 2.72
CA THR A 138 -9.22 -15.07 3.22
C THR A 138 -8.92 -16.18 2.21
N GLY A 139 -9.68 -16.23 1.12
CA GLY A 139 -9.56 -17.18 0.02
C GLY A 139 -9.05 -16.53 -1.26
N GLU A 140 -9.90 -16.46 -2.25
CA GLU A 140 -9.54 -16.14 -3.63
C GLU A 140 -8.86 -14.76 -3.82
N GLN A 141 -9.23 -13.75 -3.04
CA GLN A 141 -8.59 -12.42 -3.12
C GLN A 141 -7.17 -12.44 -2.52
N LEU A 142 -6.96 -13.23 -1.48
CA LEU A 142 -5.62 -13.49 -0.94
C LEU A 142 -4.78 -14.32 -1.92
N ASP A 143 -5.37 -15.33 -2.56
CA ASP A 143 -4.67 -16.18 -3.53
C ASP A 143 -4.17 -15.37 -4.73
N ASP A 144 -4.91 -14.34 -5.16
CA ASP A 144 -4.46 -13.41 -6.20
C ASP A 144 -3.23 -12.60 -5.74
N SER A 145 -3.23 -12.07 -4.52
CA SER A 145 -2.07 -11.36 -3.96
C SER A 145 -0.83 -12.27 -3.87
N LEU A 146 -1.03 -13.53 -3.43
CA LEU A 146 0.05 -14.52 -3.40
C LEU A 146 0.56 -14.88 -4.79
N ALA A 147 -0.31 -14.89 -5.80
CA ALA A 147 0.10 -15.05 -7.20
C ALA A 147 0.97 -13.88 -7.66
N GLY A 148 0.61 -12.64 -7.29
CA GLY A 148 1.43 -11.46 -7.54
C GLY A 148 2.81 -11.54 -6.88
N LEU A 149 2.89 -12.03 -5.64
CA LEU A 149 4.17 -12.25 -4.95
C LEU A 149 5.03 -13.31 -5.68
N ARG A 150 4.44 -14.41 -6.12
CA ARG A 150 5.16 -15.43 -6.91
C ARG A 150 5.69 -14.86 -8.22
N PHE A 151 4.89 -14.05 -8.91
CA PHE A 151 5.31 -13.35 -10.13
C PHE A 151 6.52 -12.45 -9.87
N LEU A 152 6.45 -11.56 -8.87
CA LEU A 152 7.54 -10.63 -8.54
C LEU A 152 8.87 -11.35 -8.23
N LYS A 153 8.81 -12.50 -7.55
CA LYS A 153 10.02 -13.27 -7.21
C LYS A 153 10.79 -13.79 -8.43
N THR A 154 10.13 -13.87 -9.57
CA THR A 154 10.74 -14.35 -10.83
C THR A 154 10.82 -13.27 -11.90
N ALA A 155 10.30 -12.07 -11.63
CA ALA A 155 10.26 -10.99 -12.59
C ALA A 155 11.67 -10.44 -12.89
N PRO A 156 12.05 -10.27 -14.16
CA PRO A 156 13.35 -9.73 -14.52
C PRO A 156 13.59 -8.33 -13.92
N GLY A 157 14.77 -8.14 -13.34
CA GLY A 157 15.18 -6.86 -12.73
C GLY A 157 14.63 -6.63 -11.32
N ILE A 158 13.95 -7.60 -10.70
CA ILE A 158 13.50 -7.56 -9.30
C ILE A 158 14.42 -8.41 -8.43
N ASP A 159 14.80 -7.92 -7.25
CA ASP A 159 15.48 -8.74 -6.23
C ASP A 159 14.42 -9.50 -5.40
N PRO A 160 14.31 -10.83 -5.55
CA PRO A 160 13.31 -11.61 -4.85
C PRO A 160 13.47 -11.63 -3.32
N ARG A 161 14.62 -11.21 -2.81
CA ARG A 161 14.92 -11.14 -1.37
C ARG A 161 14.53 -9.78 -0.76
N ARG A 162 14.06 -8.83 -1.57
CA ARG A 162 13.79 -7.44 -1.19
C ARG A 162 12.38 -7.02 -1.60
N ILE A 163 11.40 -7.88 -1.33
CA ILE A 163 9.99 -7.61 -1.66
C ILE A 163 9.24 -7.25 -0.38
N ALA A 164 8.57 -6.11 -0.40
CA ALA A 164 7.60 -5.70 0.61
C ALA A 164 6.18 -5.74 0.05
N VAL A 165 5.19 -5.80 0.93
CA VAL A 165 3.77 -5.74 0.58
C VAL A 165 3.15 -4.51 1.22
N VAL A 166 2.47 -3.70 0.43
CA VAL A 166 1.75 -2.51 0.87
C VAL A 166 0.29 -2.65 0.49
N GLY A 167 -0.64 -2.31 1.38
CA GLY A 167 -2.05 -2.42 1.05
C GLY A 167 -2.93 -1.36 1.68
N HIS A 168 -4.04 -1.05 1.00
CA HIS A 168 -5.04 -0.09 1.45
C HIS A 168 -6.37 -0.76 1.76
N SER A 169 -7.00 -0.40 2.89
CA SER A 169 -8.36 -0.82 3.23
C SER A 169 -8.51 -2.34 3.22
N PHE A 170 -9.34 -2.88 2.34
CA PHE A 170 -9.48 -4.32 2.08
C PHE A 170 -8.14 -4.96 1.67
N GLY A 171 -7.36 -4.29 0.81
CA GLY A 171 -6.02 -4.73 0.44
C GLY A 171 -5.03 -4.71 1.61
N GLY A 172 -5.23 -3.83 2.58
CA GLY A 172 -4.48 -3.84 3.84
C GLY A 172 -4.73 -5.11 4.65
N VAL A 173 -5.98 -5.59 4.70
CA VAL A 173 -6.28 -6.88 5.32
C VAL A 173 -5.60 -8.03 4.58
N ILE A 174 -5.64 -8.04 3.25
CA ILE A 174 -4.94 -9.04 2.42
C ILE A 174 -3.43 -9.02 2.72
N THR A 175 -2.84 -7.83 2.89
CA THR A 175 -1.43 -7.66 3.25
C THR A 175 -1.12 -8.37 4.57
N LEU A 176 -1.90 -8.13 5.63
CA LEU A 176 -1.74 -8.81 6.94
C LEU A 176 -1.91 -10.33 6.88
N LEU A 177 -2.68 -10.82 5.91
CA LEU A 177 -2.88 -12.26 5.71
C LEU A 177 -1.78 -12.89 4.86
N SER A 178 -1.12 -12.13 4.01
CA SER A 178 -0.16 -12.65 3.03
C SER A 178 1.13 -13.14 3.69
N GLY A 179 1.62 -12.47 4.74
CA GLY A 179 2.87 -12.82 5.41
C GLY A 179 2.85 -14.17 6.12
N GLU A 180 1.68 -14.65 6.58
CA GLU A 180 1.53 -16.03 7.07
C GLU A 180 1.80 -17.05 5.97
N ARG A 181 1.41 -16.73 4.74
CA ARG A 181 1.50 -17.62 3.57
C ARG A 181 2.82 -17.48 2.83
N ASP A 182 3.49 -16.36 2.98
CA ASP A 182 4.77 -16.07 2.34
C ASP A 182 5.76 -15.42 3.32
N GLN A 183 6.54 -16.27 4.00
CA GLN A 183 7.51 -15.86 5.02
C GLN A 183 8.76 -15.16 4.44
N THR A 184 8.85 -14.98 3.13
CA THR A 184 9.97 -14.29 2.49
C THR A 184 9.71 -12.79 2.28
N THR A 185 8.49 -12.33 2.55
CA THR A 185 8.13 -10.91 2.57
C THR A 185 8.98 -10.19 3.62
N ARG A 186 9.60 -9.06 3.23
CA ARG A 186 10.55 -8.33 4.08
C ARG A 186 9.91 -7.29 4.99
N ALA A 187 8.78 -6.73 4.58
CA ALA A 187 8.01 -5.76 5.34
C ALA A 187 6.56 -5.73 4.86
N GLU A 188 5.64 -5.43 5.76
CA GLU A 188 4.23 -5.21 5.47
C GLU A 188 3.81 -3.82 5.93
N VAL A 189 3.15 -3.05 5.05
CA VAL A 189 2.63 -1.72 5.38
C VAL A 189 1.15 -1.67 5.04
N THR A 190 0.33 -1.22 5.97
CA THR A 190 -1.11 -1.13 5.75
C THR A 190 -1.65 0.27 6.02
N PHE A 191 -2.54 0.73 5.15
CA PHE A 191 -3.27 1.98 5.29
C PHE A 191 -4.75 1.68 5.46
N GLY A 192 -5.35 2.08 6.57
CA GLY A 192 -6.78 1.91 6.84
C GLY A 192 -7.25 0.45 6.86
N ALA A 193 -6.37 -0.51 7.15
CA ALA A 193 -6.70 -1.93 7.08
C ALA A 193 -7.84 -2.29 8.03
N GLY A 194 -8.92 -2.87 7.47
CA GLY A 194 -10.05 -3.35 8.25
C GLY A 194 -10.98 -2.26 8.79
N ALA A 195 -10.75 -0.96 8.53
CA ALA A 195 -11.54 0.14 9.10
C ALA A 195 -13.06 -0.01 8.91
N ASN A 196 -13.51 -0.58 7.80
CA ASN A 196 -14.94 -0.81 7.53
C ASN A 196 -15.46 -2.19 7.97
N SER A 197 -14.57 -3.15 8.25
CA SER A 197 -14.98 -4.54 8.48
C SER A 197 -14.69 -5.05 9.88
N TRP A 198 -13.81 -4.40 10.62
CA TRP A 198 -13.31 -4.87 11.92
C TRP A 198 -14.39 -5.11 12.95
N LYS A 199 -15.29 -4.13 13.13
CA LYS A 199 -16.42 -4.24 14.08
C LYS A 199 -17.47 -5.23 13.61
N LEU A 200 -17.55 -5.48 12.32
CA LEU A 200 -18.62 -6.26 11.72
C LEU A 200 -18.33 -7.77 11.69
N SER A 201 -17.05 -8.19 11.69
CA SER A 201 -16.67 -9.59 11.52
C SER A 201 -15.71 -10.08 12.61
N GLN A 202 -16.24 -10.84 13.56
CA GLN A 202 -15.43 -11.52 14.57
C GLN A 202 -14.51 -12.57 13.94
N GLU A 203 -14.98 -13.28 12.91
CA GLU A 203 -14.21 -14.28 12.18
C GLU A 203 -12.97 -13.65 11.54
N LEU A 204 -13.12 -12.47 10.90
CA LEU A 204 -12.02 -11.75 10.28
C LEU A 204 -10.99 -11.31 11.32
N ARG A 205 -11.43 -10.76 12.46
CA ARG A 205 -10.51 -10.39 13.56
C ARG A 205 -9.69 -11.57 14.04
N ALA A 206 -10.33 -12.68 14.34
CA ALA A 206 -9.67 -13.91 14.78
C ALA A 206 -8.66 -14.42 13.74
N ARG A 207 -9.05 -14.34 12.46
CA ARG A 207 -8.20 -14.77 11.35
C ARG A 207 -6.96 -13.87 11.19
N VAL A 208 -7.13 -12.54 11.28
CA VAL A 208 -6.03 -11.58 11.24
C VAL A 208 -5.07 -11.82 12.40
N PHE A 209 -5.56 -11.97 13.64
CA PHE A 209 -4.70 -12.27 14.79
C PHE A 209 -3.92 -13.58 14.61
N THR A 210 -4.54 -14.61 14.04
CA THR A 210 -3.84 -15.85 13.72
C THR A 210 -2.73 -15.61 12.68
N ALA A 211 -2.98 -14.84 11.64
CA ALA A 211 -2.02 -14.58 10.57
C ALA A 211 -0.81 -13.79 11.07
N ILE A 212 -1.04 -12.66 11.76
CA ILE A 212 0.06 -11.83 12.28
C ILE A 212 0.90 -12.58 13.33
N GLY A 213 0.28 -13.50 14.07
CA GLY A 213 1.01 -14.39 14.99
C GLY A 213 2.03 -15.28 14.28
N LYS A 214 1.77 -15.68 13.05
CA LYS A 214 2.63 -16.56 12.24
C LYS A 214 3.56 -15.80 11.30
N THR A 215 3.27 -14.56 10.94
CA THR A 215 4.08 -13.74 10.04
C THR A 215 5.41 -13.39 10.68
N SER A 216 6.52 -13.48 9.92
CA SER A 216 7.86 -13.05 10.37
C SER A 216 8.18 -11.60 9.97
N ALA A 217 7.52 -11.07 8.97
CA ALA A 217 7.76 -9.70 8.48
C ALA A 217 7.39 -8.64 9.53
N PRO A 218 8.22 -7.62 9.74
CA PRO A 218 7.85 -6.42 10.45
C PRO A 218 6.64 -5.74 9.82
N MET A 219 5.79 -5.11 10.64
CA MET A 219 4.53 -4.50 10.19
C MET A 219 4.47 -3.02 10.52
N MET A 220 4.00 -2.21 9.56
CA MET A 220 3.64 -0.81 9.79
C MET A 220 2.14 -0.63 9.54
N LEU A 221 1.45 -0.12 10.58
CA LEU A 221 0.00 0.05 10.59
C LEU A 221 -0.31 1.54 10.57
N ILE A 222 -1.04 2.00 9.55
CA ILE A 222 -1.28 3.43 9.31
C ILE A 222 -2.78 3.70 9.25
N HIS A 223 -3.22 4.73 9.98
CA HIS A 223 -4.55 5.33 9.90
C HIS A 223 -4.46 6.85 9.97
N ALA A 224 -5.48 7.57 9.53
CA ALA A 224 -5.72 8.93 9.98
C ALA A 224 -6.66 8.92 11.20
N ALA A 225 -6.60 9.95 12.03
CA ALA A 225 -7.45 10.04 13.24
C ALA A 225 -8.96 10.04 12.93
N ASN A 226 -9.33 10.49 11.74
CA ASN A 226 -10.70 10.48 11.23
C ASN A 226 -10.99 9.37 10.21
N ASP A 227 -10.21 8.29 10.19
CA ASP A 227 -10.60 7.07 9.45
C ASP A 227 -11.94 6.54 9.97
N TYR A 228 -12.66 5.72 9.22
CA TYR A 228 -13.93 5.09 9.65
C TYR A 228 -13.81 4.38 10.99
N ASP A 229 -12.67 3.73 11.24
CA ASP A 229 -12.34 3.07 12.50
C ASP A 229 -10.82 2.88 12.60
N THR A 230 -10.20 3.39 13.65
CA THR A 230 -8.76 3.21 13.94
C THR A 230 -8.50 2.02 14.87
N THR A 231 -9.56 1.39 15.40
CA THR A 231 -9.42 0.26 16.34
C THR A 231 -8.73 -0.96 15.73
N PRO A 232 -8.82 -1.27 14.42
CA PRO A 232 -8.02 -2.34 13.84
C PRO A 232 -6.51 -2.14 14.06
N GLY A 233 -6.01 -0.96 13.73
CA GLY A 233 -4.58 -0.64 13.89
C GLY A 233 -4.12 -0.78 15.33
N THR A 234 -4.87 -0.20 16.29
CA THR A 234 -4.52 -0.28 17.72
C THR A 234 -4.62 -1.70 18.28
N ALA A 235 -5.62 -2.47 17.88
CA ALA A 235 -5.79 -3.86 18.34
C ALA A 235 -4.70 -4.78 17.78
N ILE A 236 -4.35 -4.62 16.50
CA ILE A 236 -3.27 -5.38 15.85
C ILE A 236 -1.92 -5.01 16.47
N ALA A 237 -1.63 -3.72 16.69
CA ALA A 237 -0.39 -3.29 17.34
C ALA A 237 -0.26 -3.85 18.76
N ALA A 238 -1.33 -3.83 19.56
CA ALA A 238 -1.33 -4.42 20.90
C ALA A 238 -1.03 -5.93 20.89
N GLU A 239 -1.57 -6.66 19.90
CA GLU A 239 -1.29 -8.08 19.75
C GLU A 239 0.15 -8.34 19.30
N LEU A 240 0.69 -7.55 18.37
CA LEU A 240 2.08 -7.64 17.93
C LEU A 240 3.06 -7.34 19.08
N GLU A 241 2.75 -6.34 19.92
CA GLU A 241 3.50 -6.06 21.16
C GLU A 241 3.49 -7.25 22.10
N ARG A 242 2.31 -7.84 22.36
CA ARG A 242 2.16 -9.03 23.20
C ARG A 242 2.98 -10.22 22.68
N LEU A 243 3.12 -10.32 21.35
CA LEU A 243 3.88 -11.37 20.66
C LEU A 243 5.37 -11.01 20.49
N HIS A 244 5.82 -9.85 20.98
CA HIS A 244 7.17 -9.32 20.80
C HIS A 244 7.61 -9.25 19.32
N LYS A 245 6.68 -8.91 18.43
CA LYS A 245 6.94 -8.78 16.98
C LYS A 245 7.25 -7.34 16.62
N PRO A 246 8.26 -7.08 15.76
CA PRO A 246 8.59 -5.74 15.30
C PRO A 246 7.41 -5.10 14.58
N HIS A 247 6.97 -3.94 15.06
CA HIS A 247 5.89 -3.20 14.43
C HIS A 247 5.97 -1.70 14.71
N VAL A 248 5.27 -0.93 13.88
CA VAL A 248 5.07 0.51 14.03
C VAL A 248 3.58 0.81 13.86
N LEU A 249 2.97 1.54 14.77
CA LEU A 249 1.65 2.10 14.61
C LEU A 249 1.77 3.62 14.40
N LYS A 250 1.21 4.13 13.30
CA LYS A 250 1.10 5.56 13.00
C LYS A 250 -0.37 5.94 12.84
N ILE A 251 -0.83 6.85 13.67
CA ILE A 251 -2.12 7.52 13.51
C ILE A 251 -1.84 8.97 13.17
N TYR A 252 -1.99 9.32 11.89
CA TYR A 252 -1.80 10.69 11.42
C TYR A 252 -2.95 11.59 11.90
N PRO A 253 -2.73 12.90 11.99
CA PRO A 253 -3.81 13.86 12.31
C PRO A 253 -5.00 13.70 11.36
N THR A 254 -6.13 14.29 11.76
CA THR A 254 -7.32 14.38 10.92
C THR A 254 -6.98 14.96 9.55
N LEU A 255 -7.35 14.25 8.49
CA LEU A 255 -7.19 14.67 7.10
C LEU A 255 -8.53 15.12 6.54
N GLY A 256 -8.53 16.29 5.89
CA GLY A 256 -9.73 16.80 5.23
C GLY A 256 -10.89 17.06 6.19
N LYS A 257 -12.11 16.75 5.77
CA LYS A 257 -13.36 17.06 6.50
C LYS A 257 -14.25 15.84 6.75
N SER A 258 -13.97 14.73 6.12
CA SER A 258 -14.80 13.53 6.18
C SER A 258 -14.00 12.31 6.65
N THR A 259 -14.71 11.25 7.02
CA THR A 259 -14.10 9.93 7.28
C THR A 259 -13.53 9.32 6.01
N ASP A 260 -14.12 9.62 4.84
CA ASP A 260 -13.59 9.20 3.54
C ASP A 260 -12.21 9.82 3.27
N ASP A 261 -12.04 11.12 3.59
CA ASP A 261 -10.73 11.77 3.46
C ASP A 261 -9.69 11.07 4.35
N GLY A 262 -10.04 10.79 5.61
CA GLY A 262 -9.17 10.07 6.55
C GLY A 262 -8.84 8.67 6.07
N HIS A 263 -9.84 7.93 5.58
CA HIS A 263 -9.64 6.57 5.05
C HIS A 263 -8.72 6.54 3.82
N ASN A 264 -8.79 7.58 2.99
CA ASN A 264 -8.01 7.72 1.77
C ASN A 264 -6.68 8.48 1.96
N LEU A 265 -6.16 8.56 3.19
CA LEU A 265 -4.86 9.16 3.52
C LEU A 265 -3.74 8.72 2.56
N LEU A 266 -3.71 7.44 2.18
CA LEU A 266 -2.74 6.90 1.22
C LEU A 266 -2.65 7.74 -0.06
N TYR A 267 -3.79 8.14 -0.62
CA TYR A 267 -3.88 8.84 -1.90
C TYR A 267 -3.85 10.36 -1.76
N LEU A 268 -4.38 10.89 -0.66
CA LEU A 268 -4.60 12.31 -0.46
C LEU A 268 -3.46 13.03 0.28
N ALA A 269 -2.61 12.29 0.98
CA ALA A 269 -1.57 12.87 1.84
C ALA A 269 -0.22 12.16 1.65
N MET A 270 0.19 11.90 0.42
CA MET A 270 1.45 11.22 0.11
C MET A 270 2.67 11.88 0.76
N PRO A 271 2.85 13.22 0.74
CA PRO A 271 3.98 13.85 1.38
C PRO A 271 4.06 13.63 2.89
N GLU A 272 2.92 13.40 3.54
CA GLU A 272 2.84 13.24 5.00
C GLU A 272 3.38 11.87 5.44
N TRP A 273 3.00 10.80 4.74
CA TRP A 273 3.38 9.44 5.11
C TRP A 273 4.67 8.95 4.42
N GLU A 274 5.07 9.56 3.30
CA GLU A 274 6.22 9.13 2.49
C GLU A 274 7.50 8.95 3.35
N PRO A 275 7.93 9.92 4.19
CA PRO A 275 9.16 9.77 4.96
C PRO A 275 9.13 8.57 5.93
N ASP A 276 8.04 8.40 6.65
CA ASP A 276 7.88 7.32 7.64
C ASP A 276 7.87 5.95 6.97
N VAL A 277 7.13 5.81 5.87
CA VAL A 277 7.00 4.54 5.14
C VAL A 277 8.33 4.14 4.53
N PHE A 278 9.05 5.05 3.89
CA PHE A 278 10.33 4.69 3.28
C PHE A 278 11.44 4.49 4.30
N GLN A 279 11.44 5.21 5.42
CA GLN A 279 12.33 4.87 6.53
C GLN A 279 12.09 3.43 7.01
N PHE A 280 10.84 3.01 7.12
CA PHE A 280 10.48 1.65 7.52
C PHE A 280 10.85 0.62 6.46
N LEU A 281 10.49 0.85 5.19
CA LEU A 281 10.81 -0.05 4.09
C LEU A 281 12.33 -0.22 3.92
N ASP A 282 13.09 0.87 3.91
CA ASP A 282 14.55 0.84 3.73
C ASP A 282 15.23 0.08 4.87
N THR A 283 14.74 0.21 6.12
CA THR A 283 15.28 -0.54 7.25
C THR A 283 15.14 -2.06 7.07
N HIS A 284 14.08 -2.52 6.42
CA HIS A 284 13.75 -3.94 6.37
C HIS A 284 14.00 -4.62 5.02
N THR A 285 14.14 -3.83 3.93
CA THR A 285 14.39 -4.36 2.57
C THR A 285 15.83 -4.16 2.09
N GLN A 286 16.71 -3.59 2.90
CA GLN A 286 18.14 -3.53 2.54
C GLN A 286 18.76 -4.92 2.49
N PRO A 287 19.84 -5.11 1.67
CA PRO A 287 20.50 -6.40 1.52
C PRO A 287 21.05 -6.94 2.83
#